data_7b996803c9ced28dca47965ac8b7ed0c
#
_entry.id   7b996803c9ced28dca47965ac8b7ed0c
#
_cell.length_a   1.000
_cell.length_b   1.000
_cell.length_c   1.000
_cell.angle_alpha   90.00
_cell.angle_beta   90.00
_cell.angle_gamma   90.00
#
_symmetry.space_group_name_H-M   'P 1'
#
loop_
_entity.id
_entity.type
_entity.pdbx_description
1 polymer ?
#
loop_
_entity_poly.entity_id
_entity_poly.type
_entity_poly.pdbx_seq_one_letter_code
_entity_poly.pdbx_strand_id
1 'polypeptide(L)'
;DNLKTTLNDLANNIGNLSNRIFTILSKSYECKVPQINDCYTINSDLLVDKNKVTKFIDQYELHNYTKFIHSYSSTINKYVNDNEPWNKKNNSEQNIKNILFSTLVALKNIFILLYPVMPIASVKFLKSLNINEDDINLNMINEKLTINDQLIKPDILFKKHE
;
A
#
# COMPACT_ATOMS: atom_id res chain seq x y z
N ASP A 1 -3.84 2.14 24.93
CA ASP A 1 -4.07 0.73 24.92
C ASP A 1 -3.26 0.04 23.82
N ASN A 2 -3.18 -1.29 23.88
CA ASN A 2 -2.33 -2.07 22.97
C ASN A 2 -2.77 -1.98 21.50
N LEU A 3 -4.07 -1.91 21.24
CA LEU A 3 -4.60 -1.82 19.89
C LEU A 3 -4.20 -0.50 19.22
N LYS A 4 -4.37 0.59 19.93
CA LYS A 4 -4.01 1.92 19.41
C LYS A 4 -2.51 2.04 19.17
N THR A 5 -1.67 1.52 20.08
CA THR A 5 -0.22 1.51 19.93
C THR A 5 0.17 0.68 18.70
N THR A 6 -0.41 -0.50 18.53
CA THR A 6 -0.14 -1.37 17.38
C THR A 6 -0.50 -0.68 16.08
N LEU A 7 -1.65 -0.02 16.00
CA LEU A 7 -2.09 0.71 14.81
C LEU A 7 -1.16 1.89 14.50
N ASN A 8 -0.71 2.63 15.52
CA ASN A 8 0.21 3.75 15.33
C ASN A 8 1.56 3.28 14.81
N ASP A 9 2.10 2.20 15.37
CA ASP A 9 3.38 1.63 14.90
C ASP A 9 3.28 1.16 13.46
N LEU A 10 2.20 0.47 13.13
CA LEU A 10 1.92 0.01 11.77
C LEU A 10 1.83 1.19 10.81
N ALA A 11 1.09 2.23 11.19
CA ALA A 11 0.91 3.42 10.38
C ALA A 11 2.24 4.13 10.11
N ASN A 12 3.09 4.26 11.14
CA ASN A 12 4.41 4.85 10.98
C ASN A 12 5.29 4.04 10.03
N ASN A 13 5.29 2.71 10.16
CA ASN A 13 6.08 1.83 9.30
C ASN A 13 5.63 1.94 7.85
N ILE A 14 4.34 1.90 7.60
CA ILE A 14 3.77 2.01 6.24
C ILE A 14 3.96 3.42 5.68
N GLY A 15 3.85 4.45 6.51
CA GLY A 15 4.12 5.83 6.10
C GLY A 15 5.57 6.01 5.65
N ASN A 16 6.52 5.48 6.39
CA ASN A 16 7.94 5.52 6.02
C ASN A 16 8.20 4.77 4.72
N LEU A 17 7.61 3.59 4.56
CA LEU A 17 7.73 2.82 3.32
C LEU A 17 7.14 3.60 2.13
N SER A 18 5.97 4.17 2.30
CA SER A 18 5.31 4.99 1.28
C SER A 18 6.21 6.15 0.85
N ASN A 19 6.83 6.86 1.80
CA ASN A 19 7.73 7.96 1.50
C ASN A 19 8.93 7.50 0.69
N ARG A 20 9.51 6.36 1.02
CA ARG A 20 10.64 5.78 0.27
C ARG A 20 10.24 5.46 -1.17
N ILE A 21 9.09 4.84 -1.36
CA ILE A 21 8.60 4.46 -2.69
C ILE A 21 8.31 5.71 -3.54
N PHE A 22 7.61 6.70 -2.98
CA PHE A 22 7.32 7.94 -3.71
C PHE A 22 8.57 8.76 -4.00
N THR A 23 9.60 8.66 -3.17
CA THR A 23 10.89 9.29 -3.45
C THR A 23 11.51 8.69 -4.72
N ILE A 24 11.48 7.37 -4.85
CA ILE A 24 11.99 6.69 -6.06
C ILE A 24 11.15 7.10 -7.28
N LEU A 25 9.82 7.07 -7.14
CA LEU A 25 8.91 7.44 -8.23
C LEU A 25 9.15 8.86 -8.71
N SER A 26 9.32 9.81 -7.77
CA SER A 26 9.52 11.21 -8.09
C SER A 26 10.86 11.46 -8.79
N LYS A 27 11.90 10.75 -8.37
CA LYS A 27 13.25 10.92 -8.95
C LYS A 27 13.41 10.27 -10.33
N SER A 28 12.81 9.10 -10.53
CA SER A 28 13.12 8.26 -11.69
C SER A 28 11.95 8.04 -12.64
N TYR A 29 10.72 8.32 -12.21
CA TYR A 29 9.52 7.97 -12.98
C TYR A 29 8.49 9.11 -13.04
N GLU A 30 8.92 10.35 -12.81
CA GLU A 30 8.05 11.54 -12.88
C GLU A 30 6.82 11.44 -11.98
N CYS A 31 6.92 10.68 -10.88
CA CYS A 31 5.81 10.40 -9.95
C CYS A 31 4.59 9.81 -10.67
N LYS A 32 4.83 8.93 -11.63
CA LYS A 32 3.78 8.23 -12.37
C LYS A 32 3.79 6.75 -12.02
N VAL A 33 2.65 6.09 -12.26
CA VAL A 33 2.56 4.64 -12.14
C VAL A 33 3.48 4.01 -13.19
N PRO A 34 4.47 3.18 -12.78
CA PRO A 34 5.41 2.59 -13.74
C PRO A 34 4.73 1.67 -14.73
N GLN A 35 5.29 1.61 -15.94
CA GLN A 35 4.77 0.76 -17.00
C GLN A 35 5.22 -0.68 -16.79
N ILE A 36 4.25 -1.59 -16.78
CA ILE A 36 4.47 -3.04 -16.70
C ILE A 36 4.03 -3.68 -18.02
N ASN A 37 4.52 -4.90 -18.27
CA ASN A 37 4.05 -5.69 -19.39
C ASN A 37 2.62 -6.20 -19.16
N ASP A 38 1.83 -6.37 -20.23
CA ASP A 38 0.45 -6.81 -20.13
C ASP A 38 0.30 -8.16 -19.41
N CYS A 39 1.30 -9.02 -19.52
CA CYS A 39 1.30 -10.34 -18.90
C CYS A 39 1.84 -10.34 -17.47
N TYR A 40 2.28 -9.19 -16.95
CA TYR A 40 2.80 -9.13 -15.57
C TYR A 40 1.67 -9.36 -14.57
N THR A 41 1.91 -10.27 -13.63
CA THR A 41 1.01 -10.51 -12.50
C THR A 41 1.68 -10.09 -11.21
N ILE A 42 0.88 -9.50 -10.32
CA ILE A 42 1.36 -9.08 -9.01
C ILE A 42 1.77 -10.30 -8.20
N ASN A 43 2.87 -10.19 -7.44
CA ASN A 43 3.34 -11.25 -6.56
C ASN A 43 2.20 -11.73 -5.67
N SER A 44 1.98 -13.06 -5.61
CA SER A 44 0.88 -13.65 -4.87
C SER A 44 0.88 -13.33 -3.38
N ASP A 45 2.07 -13.10 -2.80
CA ASP A 45 2.19 -12.74 -1.38
C ASP A 45 1.56 -11.37 -1.09
N LEU A 46 1.47 -10.50 -2.08
CA LEU A 46 0.89 -9.16 -1.95
C LEU A 46 -0.62 -9.12 -2.23
N LEU A 47 -1.21 -10.23 -2.65
CA LEU A 47 -2.65 -10.31 -2.83
C LEU A 47 -3.35 -10.49 -1.49
N VAL A 48 -4.47 -9.79 -1.32
CA VAL A 48 -5.29 -9.86 -0.11
C VAL A 48 -6.42 -10.86 -0.35
N ASP A 49 -6.65 -11.74 0.62
CA ASP A 49 -7.83 -12.63 0.62
C ASP A 49 -9.06 -11.82 1.06
N LYS A 50 -9.82 -11.34 0.09
CA LYS A 50 -11.01 -10.50 0.35
C LYS A 50 -12.08 -11.22 1.15
N ASN A 51 -12.23 -12.52 0.96
CA ASN A 51 -13.23 -13.31 1.69
C ASN A 51 -12.91 -13.33 3.18
N LYS A 52 -11.62 -13.45 3.51
CA LYS A 52 -11.16 -13.43 4.90
C LYS A 52 -11.43 -12.07 5.55
N VAL A 53 -11.15 -10.99 4.81
CA VAL A 53 -11.42 -9.61 5.28
C VAL A 53 -12.92 -9.41 5.52
N THR A 54 -13.75 -9.80 4.56
CA THR A 54 -15.20 -9.68 4.66
C THR A 54 -15.72 -10.44 5.86
N LYS A 55 -15.20 -11.64 6.12
CA LYS A 55 -15.58 -12.46 7.28
C LYS A 55 -15.28 -11.75 8.59
N PHE A 56 -14.10 -11.14 8.72
CA PHE A 56 -13.74 -10.40 9.94
C PHE A 56 -14.68 -9.21 10.17
N ILE A 57 -15.05 -8.49 9.12
CA ILE A 57 -15.96 -7.36 9.21
C ILE A 57 -17.38 -7.83 9.58
N ASP A 58 -17.89 -8.83 8.89
CA ASP A 58 -19.26 -9.34 9.09
C ASP A 58 -19.45 -9.92 10.48
N GLN A 59 -18.41 -10.48 11.08
CA GLN A 59 -18.45 -11.09 12.40
C GLN A 59 -17.95 -10.15 13.50
N TYR A 60 -17.68 -8.87 13.17
CA TYR A 60 -17.18 -7.88 14.13
C TYR A 60 -15.89 -8.32 14.85
N GLU A 61 -15.01 -9.01 14.14
CA GLU A 61 -13.75 -9.52 14.70
C GLU A 61 -12.64 -8.48 14.55
N LEU A 62 -12.74 -7.37 15.28
CA LEU A 62 -11.80 -6.25 15.18
C LEU A 62 -10.36 -6.65 15.48
N HIS A 63 -10.15 -7.50 16.48
CA HIS A 63 -8.81 -7.95 16.83
C HIS A 63 -8.17 -8.75 15.69
N ASN A 64 -8.91 -9.68 15.09
CA ASN A 64 -8.44 -10.45 13.94
C ASN A 64 -8.21 -9.58 12.71
N TYR A 65 -9.08 -8.61 12.49
CA TYR A 65 -8.93 -7.63 11.42
C TYR A 65 -7.61 -6.84 11.57
N THR A 66 -7.32 -6.35 12.76
CA THR A 66 -6.10 -5.59 13.05
C THR A 66 -4.86 -6.46 12.91
N LYS A 67 -4.89 -7.71 13.39
CA LYS A 67 -3.80 -8.67 13.21
C LYS A 67 -3.54 -8.94 11.74
N PHE A 68 -4.59 -9.06 10.95
CA PHE A 68 -4.47 -9.27 9.50
C PHE A 68 -3.77 -8.10 8.84
N ILE A 69 -4.16 -6.87 9.15
CA ILE A 69 -3.53 -5.67 8.61
C ILE A 69 -2.06 -5.61 9.01
N HIS A 70 -1.74 -5.89 10.26
CA HIS A 70 -0.36 -5.91 10.76
C HIS A 70 0.48 -6.93 10.01
N SER A 71 -0.02 -8.14 9.83
CA SER A 71 0.64 -9.20 9.08
C SER A 71 0.88 -8.80 7.63
N TYR A 72 -0.11 -8.19 7.00
CA TYR A 72 0.01 -7.71 5.62
C TYR A 72 1.06 -6.60 5.50
N SER A 73 1.10 -5.68 6.45
CA SER A 73 2.15 -4.64 6.52
C SER A 73 3.55 -5.27 6.55
N SER A 74 3.73 -6.30 7.38
CA SER A 74 5.01 -7.01 7.47
C SER A 74 5.38 -7.69 6.15
N THR A 75 4.40 -8.23 5.46
CA THR A 75 4.59 -8.84 4.14
C THR A 75 5.05 -7.80 3.11
N ILE A 76 4.45 -6.62 3.09
CA ILE A 76 4.85 -5.55 2.18
C ILE A 76 6.29 -5.12 2.45
N ASN A 77 6.64 -4.89 3.73
CA ASN A 77 7.99 -4.50 4.12
C ASN A 77 9.02 -5.56 3.71
N LYS A 78 8.70 -6.83 3.93
CA LYS A 78 9.59 -7.93 3.55
C LYS A 78 9.78 -7.96 2.03
N TYR A 79 8.70 -7.82 1.27
CA TYR A 79 8.77 -7.81 -0.20
C TYR A 79 9.71 -6.71 -0.71
N VAL A 80 9.55 -5.50 -0.20
CA VAL A 80 10.37 -4.36 -0.63
C VAL A 80 11.82 -4.54 -0.22
N ASN A 81 12.07 -4.99 1.00
CA ASN A 81 13.44 -5.21 1.49
C ASN A 81 14.15 -6.34 0.73
N ASP A 82 13.44 -7.41 0.39
CA ASP A 82 14.01 -8.54 -0.36
C ASP A 82 14.31 -8.16 -1.82
N ASN A 83 13.50 -7.29 -2.41
CA ASN A 83 13.62 -6.94 -3.83
C ASN A 83 14.42 -5.67 -4.12
N GLU A 84 14.63 -4.82 -3.13
CA GLU A 84 15.49 -3.64 -3.20
C GLU A 84 15.26 -2.78 -4.45
N PRO A 85 14.09 -2.14 -4.62
CA PRO A 85 13.79 -1.37 -5.84
C PRO A 85 14.71 -0.16 -6.06
N TRP A 86 15.48 0.22 -5.05
CA TRP A 86 16.50 1.26 -5.14
C TRP A 86 17.82 0.75 -5.73
N ASN A 87 18.00 -0.58 -5.85
CA ASN A 87 19.28 -1.19 -6.22
C ASN A 87 19.33 -1.48 -7.71
N LYS A 88 19.91 -0.53 -8.46
CA LYS A 88 20.03 -0.65 -9.91
C LYS A 88 21.07 -1.67 -10.36
N LYS A 89 21.96 -2.09 -9.46
CA LYS A 89 22.98 -3.11 -9.78
C LYS A 89 22.39 -4.51 -9.84
N ASN A 90 21.44 -4.80 -8.96
CA ASN A 90 20.84 -6.13 -8.83
C ASN A 90 19.52 -6.28 -9.59
N ASN A 91 18.96 -5.19 -10.10
CA ASN A 91 17.67 -5.19 -10.78
C ASN A 91 17.75 -4.54 -12.14
N SER A 92 17.13 -5.17 -13.14
CA SER A 92 16.88 -4.52 -14.42
C SER A 92 15.89 -3.37 -14.25
N GLU A 93 15.86 -2.46 -15.21
CA GLU A 93 14.89 -1.36 -15.23
C GLU A 93 13.45 -1.88 -15.16
N GLN A 94 13.13 -2.92 -15.97
CA GLN A 94 11.79 -3.49 -15.96
C GLN A 94 11.46 -4.15 -14.63
N ASN A 95 12.45 -4.78 -13.98
CA ASN A 95 12.23 -5.39 -12.67
C ASN A 95 11.92 -4.33 -11.60
N ILE A 96 12.63 -3.21 -11.62
CA ILE A 96 12.35 -2.10 -10.71
C ILE A 96 10.92 -1.58 -10.92
N LYS A 97 10.51 -1.39 -12.16
CA LYS A 97 9.14 -0.97 -12.49
C LYS A 97 8.10 -1.94 -11.95
N ASN A 98 8.34 -3.24 -12.11
CA ASN A 98 7.44 -4.28 -11.62
C ASN A 98 7.34 -4.26 -10.09
N ILE A 99 8.47 -4.11 -9.40
CA ILE A 99 8.50 -4.03 -7.93
C ILE A 99 7.70 -2.80 -7.45
N LEU A 100 7.95 -1.64 -8.05
CA LEU A 100 7.27 -0.41 -7.68
C LEU A 100 5.77 -0.50 -7.95
N PHE A 101 5.36 -1.05 -9.08
CA PHE A 101 3.96 -1.24 -9.41
C PHE A 101 3.27 -2.14 -8.38
N SER A 102 3.85 -3.29 -8.08
CA SER A 102 3.31 -4.23 -7.08
C SER A 102 3.21 -3.60 -5.71
N THR A 103 4.23 -2.83 -5.32
CA THR A 103 4.23 -2.15 -4.02
C THR A 103 3.14 -1.08 -3.95
N LEU A 104 2.91 -0.34 -5.04
CA LEU A 104 1.83 0.64 -5.08
C LEU A 104 0.45 -0.01 -4.92
N VAL A 105 0.23 -1.15 -5.57
CA VAL A 105 -1.02 -1.91 -5.39
C VAL A 105 -1.16 -2.37 -3.94
N ALA A 106 -0.08 -2.89 -3.34
CA ALA A 106 -0.09 -3.34 -1.95
C ALA A 106 -0.35 -2.17 -0.99
N LEU A 107 0.25 -1.00 -1.22
CA LEU A 107 -0.01 0.19 -0.42
C LEU A 107 -1.46 0.64 -0.56
N LYS A 108 -2.02 0.61 -1.77
CA LYS A 108 -3.45 0.88 -1.97
C LYS A 108 -4.29 -0.08 -1.13
N ASN A 109 -3.98 -1.37 -1.19
CA ASN A 109 -4.71 -2.39 -0.44
C ASN A 109 -4.71 -2.10 1.07
N ILE A 110 -3.53 -1.84 1.63
CA ILE A 110 -3.44 -1.64 3.09
C ILE A 110 -4.15 -0.35 3.52
N PHE A 111 -4.13 0.71 2.73
CA PHE A 111 -4.82 1.94 3.10
C PHE A 111 -6.34 1.81 2.94
N ILE A 112 -6.83 0.97 2.04
CA ILE A 112 -8.25 0.61 2.00
C ILE A 112 -8.63 -0.15 3.27
N LEU A 113 -7.80 -1.11 3.69
CA LEU A 113 -8.03 -1.87 4.92
C LEU A 113 -7.95 -0.99 6.17
N LEU A 114 -7.06 0.00 6.18
CA LEU A 114 -6.91 0.93 7.30
C LEU A 114 -8.02 1.99 7.37
N TYR A 115 -8.75 2.21 6.29
CA TYR A 115 -9.73 3.29 6.23
C TYR A 115 -10.75 3.27 7.38
N PRO A 116 -11.34 2.12 7.75
CA PRO A 116 -12.32 2.10 8.86
C PRO A 116 -11.73 2.48 10.22
N VAL A 117 -10.43 2.30 10.43
CA VAL A 117 -9.78 2.53 11.72
C VAL A 117 -8.87 3.77 11.73
N MET A 118 -8.39 4.21 10.58
CA MET A 118 -7.53 5.39 10.43
C MET A 118 -7.94 6.16 9.18
N PRO A 119 -9.13 6.77 9.18
CA PRO A 119 -9.67 7.36 7.95
C PRO A 119 -8.89 8.56 7.43
N ILE A 120 -8.35 9.41 8.30
CA ILE A 120 -7.65 10.65 7.87
C ILE A 120 -6.40 10.30 7.07
N ALA A 121 -5.55 9.43 7.61
CA ALA A 121 -4.33 9.01 6.93
C ALA A 121 -4.64 8.25 5.64
N SER A 122 -5.66 7.37 5.69
CA SER A 122 -6.05 6.56 4.55
C SER A 122 -6.55 7.43 3.39
N VAL A 123 -7.38 8.40 3.66
CA VAL A 123 -7.87 9.34 2.63
C VAL A 123 -6.72 10.11 2.01
N LYS A 124 -5.77 10.59 2.81
CA LYS A 124 -4.60 11.33 2.30
C LYS A 124 -3.78 10.48 1.34
N PHE A 125 -3.49 9.24 1.72
CA PHE A 125 -2.71 8.36 0.85
C PHE A 125 -3.50 8.02 -0.43
N LEU A 126 -4.76 7.63 -0.29
CA LEU A 126 -5.55 7.20 -1.45
C LEU A 126 -5.77 8.33 -2.45
N LYS A 127 -5.85 9.58 -1.99
CA LYS A 127 -5.85 10.75 -2.89
C LYS A 127 -4.57 10.85 -3.71
N SER A 128 -3.43 10.46 -3.16
CA SER A 128 -2.18 10.45 -3.92
C SER A 128 -2.23 9.50 -5.10
N LEU A 129 -3.10 8.50 -5.05
CA LEU A 129 -3.37 7.54 -6.12
C LEU A 129 -4.61 7.92 -6.95
N ASN A 130 -5.11 9.14 -6.82
CA ASN A 130 -6.32 9.64 -7.50
C ASN A 130 -7.60 8.90 -7.10
N ILE A 131 -7.65 8.37 -5.89
CA ILE A 131 -8.85 7.72 -5.34
C ILE A 131 -9.52 8.68 -4.37
N ASN A 132 -10.76 9.07 -4.67
CA ASN A 132 -11.56 9.95 -3.81
C ASN A 132 -12.17 9.15 -2.67
N GLU A 133 -12.44 9.82 -1.54
CA GLU A 133 -13.00 9.15 -0.36
C GLU A 133 -14.31 8.42 -0.68
N ASP A 134 -15.19 9.04 -1.48
CA ASP A 134 -16.48 8.46 -1.83
C ASP A 134 -16.37 7.17 -2.66
N ASP A 135 -15.22 6.93 -3.29
CA ASP A 135 -15.00 5.78 -4.15
C ASP A 135 -14.32 4.62 -3.41
N ILE A 136 -13.89 4.83 -2.17
CA ILE A 136 -13.18 3.80 -1.40
C ILE A 136 -14.10 2.62 -1.10
N ASN A 137 -13.73 1.43 -1.57
CA ASN A 137 -14.48 0.21 -1.29
C ASN A 137 -13.58 -1.03 -1.41
N LEU A 138 -14.05 -2.16 -0.87
CA LEU A 138 -13.28 -3.41 -0.84
C LEU A 138 -13.04 -4.00 -2.22
N ASN A 139 -13.86 -3.66 -3.21
CA ASN A 139 -13.68 -4.16 -4.58
C ASN A 139 -12.39 -3.64 -5.24
N MET A 140 -11.84 -2.53 -4.74
CA MET A 140 -10.59 -1.97 -5.25
C MET A 140 -9.35 -2.74 -4.79
N ILE A 141 -9.49 -3.59 -3.79
CA ILE A 141 -8.39 -4.42 -3.29
C ILE A 141 -7.94 -5.36 -4.40
N ASN A 142 -6.63 -5.48 -4.59
CA ASN A 142 -5.96 -6.29 -5.61
C ASN A 142 -6.09 -5.78 -7.04
N GLU A 143 -6.90 -4.76 -7.31
CA GLU A 143 -7.01 -4.20 -8.66
C GLU A 143 -5.71 -3.50 -9.05
N LYS A 144 -5.33 -3.64 -10.33
CA LYS A 144 -4.17 -2.96 -10.89
C LYS A 144 -4.44 -1.46 -10.98
N LEU A 145 -3.37 -0.67 -10.83
CA LEU A 145 -3.41 0.76 -11.08
C LEU A 145 -3.28 1.05 -12.58
N THR A 146 -3.75 2.23 -12.99
CA THR A 146 -3.64 2.66 -14.39
C THR A 146 -2.20 3.07 -14.68
N ILE A 147 -1.58 2.41 -15.65
CA ILE A 147 -0.20 2.68 -16.07
C ILE A 147 -0.08 4.14 -16.53
N ASN A 148 1.02 4.78 -16.16
CA ASN A 148 1.35 6.17 -16.48
C ASN A 148 0.44 7.23 -15.84
N ASP A 149 -0.48 6.84 -14.97
CA ASP A 149 -1.25 7.81 -14.19
C ASP A 149 -0.32 8.71 -13.39
N GLN A 150 -0.59 10.01 -13.41
CA GLN A 150 0.15 10.98 -12.62
C GLN A 150 -0.28 10.85 -11.17
N LEU A 151 0.68 10.58 -10.30
CA LEU A 151 0.45 10.50 -8.87
C LEU A 151 0.88 11.81 -8.18
N ILE A 152 0.49 11.97 -6.95
CA ILE A 152 0.88 13.10 -6.11
C ILE A 152 1.62 12.52 -4.91
N LYS A 153 2.86 12.96 -4.67
CA LYS A 153 3.60 12.51 -3.50
C LYS A 153 2.81 12.90 -2.25
N PRO A 154 2.41 11.94 -1.40
CA PRO A 154 1.65 12.28 -0.20
C PRO A 154 2.52 13.04 0.81
N ASP A 155 1.91 13.98 1.52
CA ASP A 155 2.54 14.63 2.65
C ASP A 155 2.69 13.66 3.81
N ILE A 156 3.34 14.10 4.92
CA ILE A 156 3.46 13.28 6.12
C ILE A 156 2.10 12.73 6.50
N LEU A 157 1.96 11.40 6.40
CA LEU A 157 0.66 10.72 6.47
C LEU A 157 0.15 10.58 7.89
N PHE A 158 1.07 10.40 8.83
CA PHE A 158 0.69 10.01 10.18
C PHE A 158 1.23 10.99 11.19
N LYS A 159 0.33 11.61 11.92
CA LYS A 159 0.64 12.39 13.11
C LYS A 159 0.39 11.50 14.32
N LYS A 160 1.16 11.73 15.40
CA LYS A 160 1.12 10.90 16.62
C LYS A 160 -0.26 10.75 17.27
N HIS A 161 -1.27 11.49 16.82
CA HIS A 161 -2.56 11.56 17.51
C HIS A 161 -3.76 11.26 16.63
N GLU A 162 -3.55 10.60 15.52
CA GLU A 162 -4.66 10.14 14.70
C GLU A 162 -5.42 8.97 15.31
#